data_d8ec874fbe0f6bb1b597de61c5000028
#
_entry.id   d8ec874fbe0f6bb1b597de61c5000028
#
_cell.length_a   1.000
_cell.length_b   1.000
_cell.length_c   1.000
_cell.angle_alpha   90.00
_cell.angle_beta   90.00
_cell.angle_gamma   90.00
#
_symmetry.space_group_name_H-M   'P 1'
#
loop_
_entity.id
_entity.type
_entity.pdbx_description
1 polymer ?
#
loop_
_entity_poly.entity_id
_entity_poly.type
_entity_poly.pdbx_seq_one_letter_code
_entity_poly.pdbx_strand_id
1 'polypeptide(L)'
;MDIVLGNYKGLKANIPYIAYTEEDVNSQIATLLSGNPVREQKTGPLAMGDTAVIDYEGFKDGVAFEGGKAEKYPLGIGSGSFIPGFEEQLVGMEIGEDRDINLSFPEQYHAPELAGKAVVFKVKLHEIYNEKEAELNDEFAASLNFPEVQSVEDLKKYINEYLEYQVEARKADAAREKLYDQILESSSCLVSPQAVETAVNMQLQQ
;
A
#
# COMPACT_ATOMS: atom_id res chain seq x y z
N MET A 1 -37.64 -22.96 11.95
CA MET A 1 -37.33 -21.55 12.18
C MET A 1 -38.57 -20.77 11.74
N ASP A 2 -39.30 -20.23 12.67
CA ASP A 2 -40.52 -19.49 12.37
C ASP A 2 -40.19 -17.99 12.45
N ILE A 3 -40.30 -17.31 11.30
CA ILE A 3 -40.03 -15.89 11.20
C ILE A 3 -41.36 -15.18 10.96
N VAL A 4 -41.66 -14.23 11.82
CA VAL A 4 -42.79 -13.31 11.63
C VAL A 4 -42.21 -11.95 11.26
N LEU A 5 -42.38 -11.58 10.00
CA LEU A 5 -41.93 -10.28 9.50
C LEU A 5 -42.80 -9.17 10.06
N GLY A 6 -42.16 -8.14 10.60
CA GLY A 6 -42.80 -6.91 11.00
C GLY A 6 -43.20 -6.04 9.83
N ASN A 7 -43.56 -4.79 10.10
CA ASN A 7 -43.89 -3.84 9.06
C ASN A 7 -42.66 -3.46 8.24
N TYR A 8 -42.62 -3.82 6.96
CA TYR A 8 -41.53 -3.54 6.03
C TYR A 8 -41.88 -2.58 4.90
N LYS A 9 -43.15 -2.09 4.88
CA LYS A 9 -43.62 -1.16 3.84
C LYS A 9 -43.80 0.24 4.38
N GLY A 10 -43.40 1.24 3.59
CA GLY A 10 -43.56 2.63 3.93
C GLY A 10 -42.62 3.13 5.05
N LEU A 11 -41.57 2.38 5.37
CA LEU A 11 -40.55 2.79 6.32
C LEU A 11 -39.79 4.01 5.80
N LYS A 12 -39.37 4.87 6.73
CA LYS A 12 -38.55 6.06 6.42
C LYS A 12 -37.28 6.01 7.26
N ALA A 13 -36.15 6.14 6.58
CA ALA A 13 -34.87 6.28 7.25
C ALA A 13 -34.53 7.76 7.46
N ASN A 14 -34.27 8.17 8.69
CA ASN A 14 -33.63 9.45 8.98
C ASN A 14 -32.12 9.22 9.05
N ILE A 15 -31.40 9.67 8.02
CA ILE A 15 -29.97 9.51 7.92
C ILE A 15 -29.26 10.78 8.40
N PRO A 16 -28.06 10.68 9.00
CA PRO A 16 -27.28 11.85 9.37
C PRO A 16 -26.88 12.65 8.12
N TYR A 17 -26.59 13.91 8.30
CA TYR A 17 -26.03 14.73 7.23
C TYR A 17 -24.61 14.23 6.92
N ILE A 18 -24.40 13.79 5.70
CA ILE A 18 -23.11 13.32 5.18
C ILE A 18 -22.75 14.23 4.02
N ALA A 19 -21.62 14.90 4.12
CA ALA A 19 -21.04 15.71 3.06
C ALA A 19 -19.51 15.58 3.11
N TYR A 20 -18.86 15.94 2.04
CA TYR A 20 -17.41 16.14 2.02
C TYR A 20 -17.10 17.64 2.07
N THR A 21 -15.87 17.97 2.39
CA THR A 21 -15.35 19.32 2.56
C THR A 21 -14.20 19.59 1.58
N GLU A 22 -13.77 20.83 1.48
CA GLU A 22 -12.56 21.18 0.71
C GLU A 22 -11.29 20.53 1.32
N GLU A 23 -11.28 20.28 2.63
CA GLU A 23 -10.20 19.56 3.31
C GLU A 23 -10.11 18.10 2.83
N ASP A 24 -11.24 17.45 2.59
CA ASP A 24 -11.28 16.08 2.04
C ASP A 24 -10.71 16.06 0.62
N VAL A 25 -11.02 17.07 -0.21
CA VAL A 25 -10.43 17.21 -1.55
C VAL A 25 -8.91 17.36 -1.47
N ASN A 26 -8.42 18.26 -0.61
CA ASN A 26 -7.00 18.50 -0.42
C ASN A 26 -6.28 17.25 0.13
N SER A 27 -6.92 16.49 1.02
CA SER A 27 -6.41 15.24 1.55
C SER A 27 -6.25 14.17 0.45
N GLN A 28 -7.21 14.08 -0.47
CA GLN A 28 -7.10 13.18 -1.63
C GLN A 28 -5.94 13.60 -2.55
N ILE A 29 -5.78 14.90 -2.81
CA ILE A 29 -4.65 15.43 -3.61
C ILE A 29 -3.33 15.09 -2.93
N ALA A 30 -3.20 15.32 -1.62
CA ALA A 30 -1.98 14.99 -0.87
C ALA A 30 -1.66 13.48 -0.92
N THR A 31 -2.68 12.64 -0.84
CA THR A 31 -2.53 11.18 -1.00
C THR A 31 -2.01 10.81 -2.40
N LEU A 32 -2.53 11.46 -3.44
CA LEU A 32 -2.06 11.24 -4.81
C LEU A 32 -0.62 11.71 -5.01
N LEU A 33 -0.24 12.86 -4.46
CA LEU A 33 1.13 13.38 -4.53
C LEU A 33 2.13 12.45 -3.84
N SER A 34 1.83 12.04 -2.61
CA SER A 34 2.70 11.13 -1.85
C SER A 34 2.77 9.71 -2.43
N GLY A 35 1.70 9.26 -3.06
CA GLY A 35 1.64 7.94 -3.72
C GLY A 35 2.33 7.88 -5.10
N ASN A 36 2.66 9.04 -5.68
CA ASN A 36 3.28 9.14 -7.00
C ASN A 36 4.50 10.08 -6.97
N PRO A 37 5.57 9.72 -6.23
CA PRO A 37 6.77 10.55 -6.16
C PRO A 37 7.44 10.66 -7.53
N VAL A 38 8.01 11.82 -7.81
CA VAL A 38 8.81 12.04 -9.02
C VAL A 38 10.21 11.50 -8.79
N ARG A 39 10.67 10.64 -9.71
CA ARG A 39 12.03 10.11 -9.69
C ARG A 39 12.93 10.98 -10.56
N GLU A 40 13.86 11.67 -9.95
CA GLU A 40 14.92 12.40 -10.66
C GLU A 40 16.22 11.61 -10.60
N GLN A 41 16.88 11.48 -11.76
CA GLN A 41 18.22 10.91 -11.80
C GLN A 41 19.18 11.83 -11.06
N LYS A 42 19.87 11.30 -10.05
CA LYS A 42 20.81 12.04 -9.21
C LYS A 42 22.23 11.80 -9.69
N THR A 43 23.02 12.85 -9.70
CA THR A 43 24.47 12.79 -9.86
C THR A 43 25.13 13.00 -8.50
N GLY A 44 26.15 12.21 -8.18
CA GLY A 44 26.84 12.27 -6.89
C GLY A 44 26.68 10.99 -6.06
N PRO A 45 27.17 10.96 -4.83
CA PRO A 45 27.19 9.75 -4.03
C PRO A 45 25.77 9.32 -3.60
N LEU A 46 25.58 8.00 -3.51
CA LEU A 46 24.36 7.37 -3.02
C LEU A 46 24.14 7.72 -1.55
N ALA A 47 22.92 8.11 -1.21
CA ALA A 47 22.54 8.51 0.16
C ALA A 47 21.34 7.70 0.66
N MET A 48 21.08 7.77 1.96
CA MET A 48 19.84 7.24 2.55
C MET A 48 18.62 7.92 1.93
N GLY A 49 17.59 7.14 1.59
CA GLY A 49 16.37 7.61 0.92
C GLY A 49 16.45 7.64 -0.61
N ASP A 50 17.63 7.47 -1.21
CA ASP A 50 17.78 7.32 -2.66
C ASP A 50 17.36 5.91 -3.12
N THR A 51 16.98 5.77 -4.38
CA THR A 51 16.83 4.49 -5.06
C THR A 51 18.06 4.22 -5.93
N ALA A 52 18.77 3.13 -5.64
CA ALA A 52 19.92 2.66 -6.39
C ALA A 52 19.50 1.59 -7.39
N VAL A 53 19.93 1.69 -8.65
CA VAL A 53 19.85 0.59 -9.62
C VAL A 53 21.16 -0.16 -9.59
N ILE A 54 21.11 -1.41 -9.10
CA ILE A 54 22.31 -2.20 -8.84
C ILE A 54 22.25 -3.56 -9.55
N ASP A 55 23.45 -4.06 -9.91
CA ASP A 55 23.66 -5.49 -10.06
C ASP A 55 24.25 -6.01 -8.76
N TYR A 56 23.85 -7.17 -8.33
CA TYR A 56 24.49 -7.84 -7.19
C TYR A 56 24.61 -9.33 -7.41
N GLU A 57 25.66 -9.94 -6.83
CA GLU A 57 25.87 -11.36 -6.81
C GLU A 57 26.50 -11.77 -5.47
N GLY A 58 25.81 -12.66 -4.75
CA GLY A 58 26.20 -13.13 -3.43
C GLY A 58 27.04 -14.41 -3.48
N PHE A 59 28.11 -14.45 -2.70
CA PHE A 59 29.02 -15.57 -2.57
C PHE A 59 29.13 -16.02 -1.11
N LYS A 60 29.06 -17.32 -0.90
CA LYS A 60 29.36 -17.98 0.36
C LYS A 60 30.57 -18.88 0.18
N ASP A 61 31.59 -18.71 0.97
CA ASP A 61 32.86 -19.46 0.86
C ASP A 61 33.46 -19.42 -0.57
N GLY A 62 33.26 -18.29 -1.27
CA GLY A 62 33.72 -18.08 -2.65
C GLY A 62 32.83 -18.74 -3.75
N VAL A 63 31.72 -19.37 -3.38
CA VAL A 63 30.77 -19.99 -4.31
C VAL A 63 29.49 -19.17 -4.35
N ALA A 64 29.03 -18.82 -5.56
CA ALA A 64 27.74 -18.14 -5.74
C ALA A 64 26.59 -19.02 -5.27
N PHE A 65 25.61 -18.45 -4.57
CA PHE A 65 24.44 -19.18 -4.08
C PHE A 65 23.17 -18.77 -4.83
N GLU A 66 22.25 -19.72 -4.90
CA GLU A 66 20.96 -19.52 -5.59
C GLU A 66 20.11 -18.44 -4.91
N GLY A 67 19.48 -17.57 -5.71
CA GLY A 67 18.71 -16.43 -5.21
C GLY A 67 19.56 -15.22 -4.76
N GLY A 68 20.89 -15.33 -4.81
CA GLY A 68 21.82 -14.25 -4.44
C GLY A 68 22.19 -13.30 -5.58
N LYS A 69 21.56 -13.39 -6.77
CA LYS A 69 21.93 -12.58 -7.94
C LYS A 69 20.73 -11.89 -8.56
N ALA A 70 20.89 -10.61 -8.91
CA ALA A 70 20.02 -9.90 -9.83
C ALA A 70 20.79 -8.83 -10.60
N GLU A 71 20.25 -8.42 -11.73
CA GLU A 71 20.79 -7.37 -12.60
C GLU A 71 19.77 -6.23 -12.68
N LYS A 72 20.26 -4.99 -12.66
CA LYS A 72 19.47 -3.75 -12.72
C LYS A 72 18.32 -3.71 -11.71
N TYR A 73 18.58 -4.22 -10.51
CA TYR A 73 17.58 -4.26 -9.44
C TYR A 73 17.43 -2.86 -8.80
N PRO A 74 16.22 -2.30 -8.75
CA PRO A 74 15.98 -1.03 -8.07
C PRO A 74 15.84 -1.28 -6.56
N LEU A 75 16.76 -0.73 -5.76
CA LEU A 75 16.80 -0.86 -4.32
C LEU A 75 16.67 0.51 -3.67
N GLY A 76 15.63 0.70 -2.83
CA GLY A 76 15.50 1.87 -1.96
C GLY A 76 16.45 1.76 -0.78
N ILE A 77 17.34 2.71 -0.63
CA ILE A 77 18.32 2.74 0.47
C ILE A 77 17.65 3.20 1.75
N GLY A 78 17.61 2.33 2.74
CA GLY A 78 16.88 2.52 4.00
C GLY A 78 15.51 1.84 4.02
N SER A 79 15.15 1.10 2.97
CA SER A 79 13.87 0.35 2.91
C SER A 79 13.82 -0.87 3.83
N GLY A 80 14.98 -1.41 4.22
CA GLY A 80 15.08 -2.66 4.97
C GLY A 80 14.68 -3.90 4.16
N SER A 81 14.68 -3.80 2.83
CA SER A 81 14.31 -4.91 1.93
C SER A 81 15.40 -5.97 1.83
N PHE A 82 16.64 -5.61 2.15
CA PHE A 82 17.79 -6.50 2.18
C PHE A 82 18.19 -6.87 3.60
N ILE A 83 19.12 -7.81 3.72
CA ILE A 83 19.67 -8.19 5.04
C ILE A 83 20.36 -7.00 5.72
N PRO A 84 20.25 -6.91 7.06
CA PRO A 84 20.81 -5.77 7.81
C PRO A 84 22.27 -5.51 7.48
N GLY A 85 22.60 -4.23 7.26
CA GLY A 85 23.95 -3.79 6.92
C GLY A 85 24.26 -3.77 5.41
N PHE A 86 23.37 -4.29 4.55
CA PHE A 86 23.56 -4.26 3.09
C PHE A 86 23.40 -2.84 2.53
N GLU A 87 22.26 -2.24 2.81
CA GLU A 87 21.90 -0.92 2.27
C GLU A 87 22.83 0.16 2.83
N GLU A 88 23.19 0.07 4.11
CA GLU A 88 24.08 1.02 4.77
C GLU A 88 25.49 1.01 4.18
N GLN A 89 25.99 -0.15 3.75
CA GLN A 89 27.32 -0.25 3.14
C GLN A 89 27.35 0.26 1.68
N LEU A 90 26.18 0.41 1.03
CA LEU A 90 26.09 1.03 -0.28
C LEU A 90 26.16 2.57 -0.23
N VAL A 91 25.82 3.16 0.91
CA VAL A 91 25.87 4.62 1.06
C VAL A 91 27.27 5.14 0.74
N GLY A 92 27.31 6.22 -0.03
CA GLY A 92 28.55 6.84 -0.50
C GLY A 92 29.15 6.22 -1.76
N MET A 93 28.49 5.20 -2.39
CA MET A 93 28.90 4.72 -3.70
C MET A 93 28.64 5.77 -4.78
N GLU A 94 29.51 5.80 -5.80
CA GLU A 94 29.30 6.61 -7.02
C GLU A 94 28.82 5.74 -8.18
N ILE A 95 28.14 6.38 -9.14
CA ILE A 95 27.66 5.68 -10.34
C ILE A 95 28.83 5.04 -11.09
N GLY A 96 28.71 3.74 -11.40
CA GLY A 96 29.72 2.94 -12.07
C GLY A 96 30.71 2.26 -11.10
N GLU A 97 30.63 2.52 -9.80
CA GLU A 97 31.47 1.88 -8.79
C GLU A 97 31.06 0.41 -8.59
N ASP A 98 32.08 -0.45 -8.41
CA ASP A 98 31.93 -1.82 -7.94
C ASP A 98 32.39 -1.88 -6.48
N ARG A 99 31.61 -2.53 -5.59
CA ARG A 99 31.93 -2.66 -4.17
C ARG A 99 31.63 -4.07 -3.66
N ASP A 100 32.56 -4.61 -2.88
CA ASP A 100 32.35 -5.87 -2.17
C ASP A 100 31.78 -5.58 -0.78
N ILE A 101 30.62 -6.12 -0.50
CA ILE A 101 29.89 -5.95 0.76
C ILE A 101 29.98 -7.22 1.57
N ASN A 102 30.58 -7.14 2.75
CA ASN A 102 30.75 -8.25 3.67
C ASN A 102 29.66 -8.24 4.72
N LEU A 103 28.86 -9.30 4.79
CA LEU A 103 27.70 -9.42 5.67
C LEU A 103 27.56 -10.81 6.25
N SER A 104 26.73 -10.92 7.28
CA SER A 104 26.26 -12.21 7.78
C SER A 104 24.74 -12.25 7.74
N PHE A 105 24.18 -13.36 7.26
CA PHE A 105 22.75 -13.58 7.34
C PHE A 105 22.28 -13.65 8.80
N PRO A 106 21.08 -13.17 9.12
CA PRO A 106 20.48 -13.37 10.44
C PRO A 106 20.40 -14.86 10.81
N GLU A 107 20.48 -15.19 12.09
CA GLU A 107 20.37 -16.59 12.56
C GLU A 107 18.99 -17.21 12.25
N GLN A 108 17.94 -16.37 12.18
CA GLN A 108 16.56 -16.78 11.85
C GLN A 108 16.22 -16.48 10.38
N TYR A 109 17.12 -16.81 9.47
CA TYR A 109 16.85 -16.63 8.06
C TYR A 109 16.07 -17.84 7.50
N HIS A 110 15.16 -17.59 6.55
CA HIS A 110 14.28 -18.62 5.99
C HIS A 110 15.01 -19.75 5.25
N ALA A 111 16.24 -19.49 4.75
CA ALA A 111 17.09 -20.51 4.13
C ALA A 111 18.12 -21.01 5.17
N PRO A 112 17.95 -22.23 5.71
CA PRO A 112 18.80 -22.75 6.79
C PRO A 112 20.28 -22.86 6.43
N GLU A 113 20.60 -23.06 5.14
CA GLU A 113 21.97 -23.15 4.63
C GLU A 113 22.71 -21.81 4.61
N LEU A 114 21.97 -20.71 4.72
CA LEU A 114 22.50 -19.33 4.78
C LEU A 114 22.42 -18.72 6.18
N ALA A 115 21.52 -19.22 7.04
CA ALA A 115 21.32 -18.69 8.39
C ALA A 115 22.63 -18.59 9.20
N GLY A 116 22.94 -17.40 9.73
CA GLY A 116 24.14 -17.09 10.50
C GLY A 116 25.46 -17.17 9.70
N LYS A 117 25.42 -17.35 8.37
CA LYS A 117 26.64 -17.49 7.56
C LYS A 117 27.14 -16.16 7.05
N ALA A 118 28.48 -16.02 7.05
CA ALA A 118 29.14 -14.90 6.40
C ALA A 118 29.10 -15.05 4.88
N VAL A 119 28.80 -13.95 4.19
CA VAL A 119 28.72 -13.88 2.73
C VAL A 119 29.35 -12.59 2.23
N VAL A 120 29.72 -12.60 0.96
CA VAL A 120 30.23 -11.42 0.27
C VAL A 120 29.31 -11.16 -0.91
N PHE A 121 28.76 -9.95 -1.00
CA PHE A 121 28.03 -9.51 -2.18
C PHE A 121 28.91 -8.60 -3.01
N LYS A 122 29.06 -8.92 -4.29
CA LYS A 122 29.63 -8.03 -5.28
C LYS A 122 28.53 -7.19 -5.85
N VAL A 123 28.63 -5.89 -5.67
CA VAL A 123 27.59 -4.95 -6.08
C VAL A 123 28.17 -3.95 -7.06
N LYS A 124 27.45 -3.70 -8.15
CA LYS A 124 27.74 -2.63 -9.11
C LYS A 124 26.60 -1.63 -9.14
N LEU A 125 26.89 -0.36 -8.98
CA LEU A 125 25.93 0.72 -9.01
C LEU A 125 25.85 1.31 -10.43
N HIS A 126 24.64 1.26 -11.02
CA HIS A 126 24.41 1.79 -12.37
C HIS A 126 23.84 3.20 -12.35
N GLU A 127 22.80 3.42 -11.55
CA GLU A 127 22.05 4.66 -11.54
C GLU A 127 21.57 4.97 -10.11
N ILE A 128 21.42 6.25 -9.83
CA ILE A 128 20.86 6.73 -8.57
C ILE A 128 19.66 7.62 -8.90
N TYR A 129 18.54 7.36 -8.26
CA TYR A 129 17.34 8.20 -8.32
C TYR A 129 17.04 8.75 -6.93
N ASN A 130 16.67 10.02 -6.89
CA ASN A 130 16.10 10.65 -5.73
C ASN A 130 14.57 10.73 -5.94
N GLU A 131 13.82 10.25 -4.97
CA GLU A 131 12.36 10.42 -4.97
C GLU A 131 12.02 11.74 -4.28
N LYS A 132 11.40 12.65 -5.03
CA LYS A 132 10.85 13.90 -4.50
C LYS A 132 9.34 13.81 -4.48
N GLU A 133 8.74 14.45 -3.50
CA GLU A 133 7.30 14.64 -3.51
C GLU A 133 6.89 15.37 -4.79
N ALA A 134 5.88 14.84 -5.48
CA ALA A 134 5.39 15.46 -6.70
C ALA A 134 4.78 16.84 -6.40
N GLU A 135 4.99 17.79 -7.28
CA GLU A 135 4.33 19.08 -7.21
C GLU A 135 2.99 19.03 -7.95
N LEU A 136 1.96 19.63 -7.35
CA LEU A 136 0.64 19.72 -7.98
C LEU A 136 0.69 20.71 -9.15
N ASN A 137 0.80 20.16 -10.35
CA ASN A 137 0.78 20.90 -11.61
C ASN A 137 0.05 20.09 -12.69
N ASP A 138 -0.18 20.68 -13.86
CA ASP A 138 -0.92 20.02 -14.95
C ASP A 138 -0.19 18.80 -15.50
N GLU A 139 1.12 18.79 -15.49
CA GLU A 139 1.95 17.66 -15.92
C GLU A 139 1.74 16.44 -14.98
N PHE A 140 1.73 16.71 -13.67
CA PHE A 140 1.40 15.68 -12.67
C PHE A 140 -0.03 15.17 -12.87
N ALA A 141 -1.01 16.07 -13.03
CA ALA A 141 -2.40 15.68 -13.24
C ALA A 141 -2.57 14.76 -14.45
N ALA A 142 -1.93 15.12 -15.59
CA ALA A 142 -1.94 14.30 -16.80
C ALA A 142 -1.22 12.94 -16.62
N SER A 143 -0.16 12.88 -15.82
CA SER A 143 0.61 11.65 -15.55
C SER A 143 -0.18 10.58 -14.83
N LEU A 144 -1.24 10.95 -14.09
CA LEU A 144 -2.12 10.01 -13.36
C LEU A 144 -2.96 9.14 -14.30
N ASN A 145 -3.05 9.49 -15.58
CA ASN A 145 -3.85 8.78 -16.60
C ASN A 145 -5.32 8.56 -16.22
N PHE A 146 -5.89 9.46 -15.44
CA PHE A 146 -7.33 9.44 -15.18
C PHE A 146 -8.11 9.89 -16.42
N PRO A 147 -9.31 9.33 -16.68
CA PRO A 147 -10.13 9.74 -17.81
C PRO A 147 -10.41 11.24 -17.79
N GLU A 148 -10.16 11.91 -18.93
CA GLU A 148 -10.46 13.33 -19.12
C GLU A 148 -9.69 14.31 -18.20
N VAL A 149 -8.65 13.86 -17.47
CA VAL A 149 -7.83 14.71 -16.60
C VAL A 149 -6.55 15.07 -17.33
N GLN A 150 -6.37 16.37 -17.63
CA GLN A 150 -5.20 16.94 -18.27
C GLN A 150 -4.64 18.15 -17.52
N SER A 151 -5.37 18.64 -16.52
CA SER A 151 -5.00 19.82 -15.74
C SER A 151 -5.31 19.62 -14.25
N VAL A 152 -4.77 20.48 -13.40
CA VAL A 152 -5.09 20.53 -11.97
C VAL A 152 -6.58 20.79 -11.76
N GLU A 153 -7.20 21.60 -12.62
CA GLU A 153 -8.63 21.90 -12.53
C GLU A 153 -9.47 20.65 -12.84
N ASP A 154 -9.11 19.88 -13.88
CA ASP A 154 -9.76 18.61 -14.21
C ASP A 154 -9.58 17.59 -13.08
N LEU A 155 -8.38 17.52 -12.50
CA LEU A 155 -8.11 16.63 -11.37
C LEU A 155 -8.99 16.97 -10.17
N LYS A 156 -9.12 18.25 -9.81
CA LYS A 156 -10.00 18.68 -8.73
C LYS A 156 -11.45 18.36 -9.02
N LYS A 157 -11.89 18.56 -10.26
CA LYS A 157 -13.25 18.19 -10.68
C LYS A 157 -13.48 16.68 -10.54
N TYR A 158 -12.56 15.87 -11.02
CA TYR A 158 -12.61 14.41 -10.91
C TYR A 158 -12.71 13.95 -9.44
N ILE A 159 -11.90 14.53 -8.56
CA ILE A 159 -11.90 14.22 -7.13
C ILE A 159 -13.26 14.63 -6.50
N ASN A 160 -13.80 15.79 -6.85
CA ASN A 160 -15.10 16.21 -6.37
C ASN A 160 -16.22 15.25 -6.78
N GLU A 161 -16.27 14.85 -8.04
CA GLU A 161 -17.24 13.86 -8.56
C GLU A 161 -17.09 12.51 -7.84
N TYR A 162 -15.87 12.07 -7.59
CA TYR A 162 -15.58 10.86 -6.83
C TYR A 162 -16.08 10.97 -5.37
N LEU A 163 -15.81 12.08 -4.68
CA LEU A 163 -16.27 12.30 -3.32
C LEU A 163 -17.80 12.43 -3.23
N GLU A 164 -18.44 13.08 -4.19
CA GLU A 164 -19.91 13.09 -4.31
C GLU A 164 -20.49 11.69 -4.41
N TYR A 165 -19.92 10.86 -5.29
CA TYR A 165 -20.34 9.46 -5.42
C TYR A 165 -20.15 8.70 -4.10
N GLN A 166 -19.03 8.88 -3.40
CA GLN A 166 -18.77 8.27 -2.10
C GLN A 166 -19.79 8.71 -1.03
N VAL A 167 -20.15 9.99 -1.01
CA VAL A 167 -21.16 10.53 -0.09
C VAL A 167 -22.54 9.89 -0.38
N GLU A 168 -22.95 9.82 -1.63
CA GLU A 168 -24.24 9.19 -2.00
C GLU A 168 -24.26 7.68 -1.68
N ALA A 169 -23.15 6.97 -1.89
CA ALA A 169 -23.02 5.57 -1.48
C ALA A 169 -23.16 5.41 0.05
N ARG A 170 -22.47 6.23 0.83
CA ARG A 170 -22.57 6.22 2.31
C ARG A 170 -23.97 6.56 2.79
N LYS A 171 -24.66 7.52 2.16
CA LYS A 171 -26.06 7.84 2.47
C LYS A 171 -26.98 6.65 2.20
N ALA A 172 -26.78 5.97 1.06
CA ALA A 172 -27.57 4.81 0.70
C ALA A 172 -27.35 3.65 1.68
N ASP A 173 -26.11 3.42 2.10
CA ASP A 173 -25.78 2.38 3.09
C ASP A 173 -26.34 2.71 4.47
N ALA A 174 -26.20 3.95 4.95
CA ALA A 174 -26.79 4.40 6.21
C ALA A 174 -28.32 4.30 6.20
N ALA A 175 -28.95 4.64 5.08
CA ALA A 175 -30.39 4.47 4.92
C ALA A 175 -30.80 3.00 4.98
N ARG A 176 -30.06 2.13 4.30
CA ARG A 176 -30.30 0.68 4.27
C ARG A 176 -30.17 0.08 5.67
N GLU A 177 -29.11 0.42 6.41
CA GLU A 177 -28.89 -0.04 7.78
C GLU A 177 -30.05 0.36 8.68
N LYS A 178 -30.46 1.63 8.65
CA LYS A 178 -31.59 2.12 9.45
C LYS A 178 -32.92 1.44 9.11
N LEU A 179 -33.14 1.12 7.84
CA LEU A 179 -34.36 0.40 7.41
C LEU A 179 -34.32 -1.05 7.88
N TYR A 180 -33.16 -1.71 7.83
CA TYR A 180 -32.99 -3.07 8.36
C TYR A 180 -33.22 -3.12 9.86
N ASP A 181 -32.68 -2.17 10.62
CA ASP A 181 -32.90 -2.09 12.07
C ASP A 181 -34.39 -2.00 12.39
N GLN A 182 -35.16 -1.11 11.71
CA GLN A 182 -36.59 -0.98 11.91
C GLN A 182 -37.37 -2.27 11.58
N ILE A 183 -36.95 -2.98 10.52
CA ILE A 183 -37.57 -4.28 10.16
C ILE A 183 -37.24 -5.32 11.21
N LEU A 184 -36.00 -5.40 11.67
CA LEU A 184 -35.57 -6.35 12.70
C LEU A 184 -36.27 -6.11 14.04
N GLU A 185 -36.34 -4.85 14.49
CA GLU A 185 -37.03 -4.46 15.73
C GLU A 185 -38.51 -4.82 15.71
N SER A 186 -39.18 -4.71 14.54
CA SER A 186 -40.59 -5.03 14.38
C SER A 186 -40.87 -6.50 14.06
N SER A 187 -39.83 -7.29 13.81
CA SER A 187 -39.93 -8.71 13.43
C SER A 187 -39.63 -9.59 14.64
N SER A 188 -40.15 -10.82 14.62
CA SER A 188 -39.80 -11.84 15.61
C SER A 188 -39.33 -13.11 14.93
N CYS A 189 -38.33 -13.75 15.54
CA CYS A 189 -37.77 -15.01 15.05
C CYS A 189 -37.61 -15.98 16.22
N LEU A 190 -38.20 -17.13 16.11
CA LEU A 190 -37.95 -18.26 17.02
C LEU A 190 -36.75 -19.05 16.51
N VAL A 191 -35.61 -18.84 17.13
CA VAL A 191 -34.38 -19.59 16.83
C VAL A 191 -34.26 -20.80 17.73
N SER A 192 -34.02 -21.97 17.15
CA SER A 192 -33.79 -23.17 17.94
C SER A 192 -32.41 -23.09 18.62
N PRO A 193 -32.25 -23.65 19.86
CA PRO A 193 -30.97 -23.71 20.54
C PRO A 193 -29.85 -24.33 19.70
N GLN A 194 -30.17 -25.35 18.89
CA GLN A 194 -29.23 -25.99 17.99
C GLN A 194 -28.72 -25.05 16.88
N ALA A 195 -29.57 -24.16 16.36
CA ALA A 195 -29.14 -23.18 15.35
C ALA A 195 -28.18 -22.13 15.93
N VAL A 196 -28.40 -21.74 17.20
CA VAL A 196 -27.50 -20.84 17.92
C VAL A 196 -26.14 -21.51 18.14
N GLU A 197 -26.13 -22.74 18.62
CA GLU A 197 -24.91 -23.51 18.85
C GLU A 197 -24.11 -23.73 17.58
N THR A 198 -24.77 -24.01 16.45
CA THR A 198 -24.11 -24.14 15.15
C THR A 198 -23.48 -22.83 14.70
N ALA A 199 -24.18 -21.70 14.85
CA ALA A 199 -23.67 -20.39 14.47
C ALA A 199 -22.46 -19.99 15.34
N VAL A 200 -22.51 -20.22 16.65
CA VAL A 200 -21.39 -19.96 17.57
C VAL A 200 -20.18 -20.80 17.19
N ASN A 201 -20.37 -22.10 16.94
CA ASN A 201 -19.27 -22.98 16.54
C ASN A 201 -18.63 -22.59 15.20
N MET A 202 -19.41 -22.07 14.24
CA MET A 202 -18.87 -21.54 12.99
C MET A 202 -18.03 -20.29 13.20
N GLN A 203 -18.41 -19.40 14.12
CA GLN A 203 -17.63 -18.20 14.43
C GLN A 203 -16.34 -18.49 15.19
N LEU A 204 -16.32 -19.54 16.02
CA LEU A 204 -15.13 -19.94 16.78
C LEU A 204 -14.08 -20.68 15.92
N GLN A 205 -14.43 -21.06 14.69
CA GLN A 205 -13.54 -21.76 13.75
C GLN A 205 -12.91 -20.80 12.68
N GLN A 206 -13.24 -19.52 12.71
CA GLN A 206 -12.62 -18.44 11.89
C GLN A 206 -11.55 -17.70 12.70
#